data_50eceb11c84f4a48085b4d608f4a48ef
#
_entry.id   50eceb11c84f4a48085b4d608f4a48ef
#
_cell.length_a   1.000
_cell.length_b   1.000
_cell.length_c   1.000
_cell.angle_alpha   90.00
_cell.angle_beta   90.00
_cell.angle_gamma   90.00
#
_symmetry.space_group_name_H-M   'P 1'
#
loop_
_entity.id
_entity.type
_entity.pdbx_description
1 polymer ?
#
loop_
_entity_poly.entity_id
_entity_poly.type
_entity_poly.pdbx_seq_one_letter_code
_entity_poly.pdbx_strand_id
1 'polypeptide(L)'
;MSRVENPNLEKFIKNFVVNALENCNDFVKVYKKGFARRKIEDNVKHVFSNEYSKTNLGYHKSSESSITICSSKKDEPLLTPKDVCNDEYKLTTILHESIHAILTKDEQYCKKHDIVSGSGMFEICKTGESGRGLNEGLTNWICRDAGHY
;
A
#
# COMPACT_ATOMS: atom_id res chain seq x y z
N MET A 1 -7.19 1.84 -20.40
CA MET A 1 -7.82 0.69 -19.73
C MET A 1 -8.63 1.17 -18.54
N SER A 2 -9.87 0.78 -18.44
CA SER A 2 -10.71 1.16 -17.32
C SER A 2 -10.35 0.36 -16.06
N ARG A 3 -10.43 0.99 -14.90
CA ARG A 3 -10.29 0.32 -13.61
C ARG A 3 -11.62 -0.35 -13.27
N VAL A 4 -11.56 -1.58 -12.82
CA VAL A 4 -12.75 -2.36 -12.47
C VAL A 4 -12.70 -2.70 -11.00
N GLU A 5 -13.75 -2.37 -10.26
CA GLU A 5 -13.89 -2.74 -8.87
C GLU A 5 -14.02 -4.26 -8.73
N ASN A 6 -13.34 -4.80 -7.71
CA ASN A 6 -13.36 -6.23 -7.41
C ASN A 6 -13.49 -6.42 -5.90
N PRO A 7 -14.73 -6.40 -5.36
CA PRO A 7 -14.94 -6.44 -3.91
C PRO A 7 -14.37 -7.67 -3.20
N ASN A 8 -14.39 -8.83 -3.85
CA ASN A 8 -13.84 -10.06 -3.27
C ASN A 8 -12.32 -10.00 -3.16
N LEU A 9 -11.67 -9.51 -4.20
CA LEU A 9 -10.23 -9.31 -4.20
C LEU A 9 -9.83 -8.25 -3.17
N GLU A 10 -10.55 -7.15 -3.11
CA GLU A 10 -10.34 -6.07 -2.15
C GLU A 10 -10.40 -6.56 -0.72
N LYS A 11 -11.42 -7.31 -0.39
CA LYS A 11 -11.59 -7.90 0.94
C LYS A 11 -10.43 -8.85 1.28
N PHE A 12 -10.06 -9.71 0.34
CA PHE A 12 -8.93 -10.62 0.51
C PHE A 12 -7.63 -9.86 0.77
N ILE A 13 -7.34 -8.84 -0.02
CA ILE A 13 -6.12 -8.04 0.09
C ILE A 13 -6.06 -7.30 1.43
N LYS A 14 -7.15 -6.67 1.84
CA LYS A 14 -7.21 -5.99 3.14
C LYS A 14 -6.96 -6.95 4.29
N ASN A 15 -7.58 -8.13 4.26
CA ASN A 15 -7.34 -9.15 5.28
C ASN A 15 -5.90 -9.67 5.27
N PHE A 16 -5.35 -9.90 4.09
CA PHE A 16 -3.94 -10.34 3.95
C PHE A 16 -2.98 -9.31 4.55
N VAL A 17 -3.12 -8.04 4.21
CA VAL A 17 -2.25 -6.97 4.70
C VAL A 17 -2.36 -6.82 6.22
N VAL A 18 -3.58 -6.81 6.74
CA VAL A 18 -3.81 -6.72 8.19
C VAL A 18 -3.17 -7.89 8.91
N ASN A 19 -3.38 -9.12 8.43
CA ASN A 19 -2.79 -10.30 9.05
C ASN A 19 -1.27 -10.26 9.02
N ALA A 20 -0.67 -9.87 7.91
CA ALA A 20 0.78 -9.77 7.78
C ALA A 20 1.37 -8.78 8.78
N LEU A 21 0.78 -7.60 8.89
CA LEU A 21 1.30 -6.55 9.77
C LEU A 21 0.97 -6.77 11.24
N GLU A 22 -0.21 -7.26 11.57
CA GLU A 22 -0.60 -7.53 12.96
C GLU A 22 0.17 -8.71 13.57
N ASN A 23 0.69 -9.60 12.72
CA ASN A 23 1.56 -10.71 13.16
C ASN A 23 3.06 -10.36 13.09
N CYS A 24 3.40 -9.16 12.66
CA CYS A 24 4.77 -8.66 12.65
C CYS A 24 5.05 -7.98 14.00
N ASN A 25 5.83 -8.63 14.85
CA ASN A 25 6.09 -8.16 16.21
C ASN A 25 6.66 -6.75 16.26
N ASP A 26 7.60 -6.43 15.38
CA ASP A 26 8.22 -5.11 15.36
C ASP A 26 7.24 -4.02 14.91
N PHE A 27 6.38 -4.33 13.94
CA PHE A 27 5.35 -3.40 13.51
C PHE A 27 4.35 -3.09 14.64
N VAL A 28 3.86 -4.13 15.32
CA VAL A 28 2.90 -3.98 16.43
C VAL A 28 3.53 -3.25 17.61
N LYS A 29 4.82 -3.44 17.85
CA LYS A 29 5.55 -2.77 18.91
C LYS A 29 5.59 -1.25 18.69
N VAL A 30 5.74 -0.81 17.45
CA VAL A 30 5.82 0.62 17.10
C VAL A 30 4.43 1.25 16.97
N TYR A 31 3.54 0.61 16.21
CA TYR A 31 2.25 1.19 15.82
C TYR A 31 1.06 0.69 16.63
N LYS A 32 1.27 -0.28 17.51
CA LYS A 32 0.24 -0.92 18.34
C LYS A 32 -0.68 -1.86 17.56
N LYS A 33 -1.28 -2.79 18.29
CA LYS A 33 -2.22 -3.75 17.73
C LYS A 33 -3.50 -3.03 17.29
N GLY A 34 -4.03 -3.42 16.14
CA GLY A 34 -5.23 -2.80 15.55
C GLY A 34 -4.97 -1.58 14.68
N PHE A 35 -3.77 -1.02 14.72
CA PHE A 35 -3.42 0.16 13.91
C PHE A 35 -3.54 -0.13 12.41
N ALA A 36 -2.95 -1.23 11.94
CA ALA A 36 -2.99 -1.58 10.52
C ALA A 36 -4.42 -1.78 10.02
N ARG A 37 -5.26 -2.49 10.78
CA ARG A 37 -6.66 -2.70 10.42
C ARG A 37 -7.42 -1.39 10.27
N ARG A 38 -7.32 -0.53 11.26
CA ARG A 38 -8.01 0.77 11.25
C ARG A 38 -7.56 1.62 10.06
N LYS A 39 -6.26 1.70 9.84
CA LYS A 39 -5.71 2.55 8.79
C LYS A 39 -5.99 2.03 7.39
N ILE A 40 -5.94 0.73 7.17
CA ILE A 40 -6.25 0.21 5.83
C ILE A 40 -7.75 0.39 5.51
N GLU A 41 -8.62 0.26 6.49
CA GLU A 41 -10.05 0.53 6.30
C GLU A 41 -10.32 2.01 6.02
N ASP A 42 -9.62 2.91 6.71
CA ASP A 42 -9.80 4.36 6.58
C ASP A 42 -9.14 4.92 5.32
N ASN A 43 -7.95 4.42 4.96
CA ASN A 43 -7.09 5.03 3.95
C ASN A 43 -7.14 4.34 2.58
N VAL A 44 -7.75 3.16 2.48
CA VAL A 44 -7.85 2.42 1.22
C VAL A 44 -9.30 2.17 0.87
N LYS A 45 -9.77 2.85 -0.16
CA LYS A 45 -11.16 2.69 -0.65
C LYS A 45 -11.24 1.67 -1.77
N HIS A 46 -10.22 1.62 -2.61
CA HIS A 46 -10.24 0.76 -3.80
C HIS A 46 -8.91 0.08 -4.01
N VAL A 47 -8.97 -1.18 -4.43
CA VAL A 47 -7.81 -1.92 -4.91
C VAL A 47 -8.10 -2.36 -6.34
N PHE A 48 -7.25 -1.94 -7.26
CA PHE A 48 -7.42 -2.22 -8.67
C PHE A 48 -6.32 -3.13 -9.19
N SER A 49 -6.68 -3.97 -10.15
CA SER A 49 -5.74 -4.78 -10.92
C SER A 49 -5.95 -4.50 -12.41
N ASN A 50 -5.10 -5.09 -13.23
CA ASN A 50 -5.18 -5.00 -14.69
C ASN A 50 -4.85 -3.65 -15.31
N GLU A 51 -4.23 -2.75 -14.57
CA GLU A 51 -3.62 -1.59 -15.22
C GLU A 51 -2.30 -2.04 -15.86
N TYR A 52 -2.15 -1.77 -17.16
CA TYR A 52 -0.94 -2.16 -17.85
C TYR A 52 0.21 -1.19 -17.60
N SER A 53 1.38 -1.75 -17.26
CA SER A 53 2.62 -0.99 -17.20
C SER A 53 3.80 -1.91 -17.45
N LYS A 54 4.77 -1.45 -18.27
CA LYS A 54 6.00 -2.18 -18.52
C LYS A 54 6.99 -2.11 -17.34
N THR A 55 6.94 -1.04 -16.57
CA THR A 55 7.99 -0.71 -15.59
C THR A 55 7.49 -0.64 -14.16
N ASN A 56 6.20 -0.42 -13.96
CA ASN A 56 5.61 -0.24 -12.65
C ASN A 56 4.84 -1.49 -12.23
N LEU A 57 5.15 -2.04 -11.05
CA LEU A 57 4.46 -3.21 -10.51
C LEU A 57 3.15 -2.83 -9.82
N GLY A 58 3.09 -1.63 -9.27
CA GLY A 58 1.92 -1.11 -8.60
C GLY A 58 2.22 0.25 -7.98
N TYR A 59 1.18 0.91 -7.51
CA TYR A 59 1.33 2.20 -6.84
C TYR A 59 0.14 2.49 -5.94
N HIS A 60 0.37 3.39 -4.99
CA HIS A 60 -0.65 3.96 -4.13
C HIS A 60 -0.94 5.39 -4.57
N LYS A 61 -2.22 5.73 -4.67
CA LYS A 61 -2.66 7.08 -5.01
C LYS A 61 -3.53 7.64 -3.88
N SER A 62 -2.96 8.51 -3.07
CA SER A 62 -3.64 9.05 -1.89
C SER A 62 -4.86 9.90 -2.24
N SER A 63 -4.82 10.62 -3.37
CA SER A 63 -5.96 11.44 -3.82
C SER A 63 -7.22 10.63 -4.11
N GLU A 64 -7.09 9.37 -4.44
CA GLU A 64 -8.21 8.44 -4.72
C GLU A 64 -8.39 7.41 -3.62
N SER A 65 -7.53 7.39 -2.62
CA SER A 65 -7.46 6.33 -1.62
C SER A 65 -7.40 4.94 -2.26
N SER A 66 -6.54 4.81 -3.28
CA SER A 66 -6.49 3.59 -4.09
C SER A 66 -5.10 2.98 -4.13
N ILE A 67 -5.08 1.65 -4.30
CA ILE A 67 -3.90 0.86 -4.61
C ILE A 67 -4.13 0.23 -5.97
N THR A 68 -3.16 0.33 -6.86
CA THR A 68 -3.23 -0.29 -8.18
C THR A 68 -2.15 -1.35 -8.30
N ILE A 69 -2.53 -2.52 -8.80
CA ILE A 69 -1.60 -3.60 -9.13
C ILE A 69 -1.47 -3.62 -10.66
N CYS A 70 -0.26 -3.37 -11.13
CA CYS A 70 -0.01 -3.30 -12.56
C CYS A 70 0.30 -4.67 -13.15
N SER A 71 -0.11 -4.86 -14.40
CA SER A 71 0.23 -6.02 -15.21
C SER A 71 1.24 -5.63 -16.27
N SER A 72 2.16 -6.53 -16.58
CA SER A 72 3.08 -6.38 -17.70
C SER A 72 2.46 -6.83 -19.02
N LYS A 73 1.24 -7.38 -19.01
CA LYS A 73 0.50 -7.89 -20.17
C LYS A 73 -0.79 -7.10 -20.30
N LYS A 74 -1.03 -6.55 -21.52
CA LYS A 74 -2.21 -5.73 -21.78
C LYS A 74 -3.53 -6.46 -21.60
N ASP A 75 -3.57 -7.74 -21.91
CA ASP A 75 -4.78 -8.56 -21.92
C ASP A 75 -4.89 -9.51 -20.72
N GLU A 76 -4.18 -9.22 -19.64
CA GLU A 76 -4.26 -10.02 -18.43
C GLU A 76 -5.67 -9.91 -17.83
N PRO A 77 -6.33 -11.04 -17.54
CA PRO A 77 -7.66 -11.04 -16.97
C PRO A 77 -7.68 -10.46 -15.56
N LEU A 78 -8.86 -10.10 -15.10
CA LEU A 78 -9.06 -9.59 -13.75
C LEU A 78 -8.60 -10.64 -12.73
N LEU A 79 -7.76 -10.20 -11.77
CA LEU A 79 -7.18 -11.08 -10.78
C LEU A 79 -8.24 -11.58 -9.80
N THR A 80 -8.17 -12.86 -9.47
CA THR A 80 -8.95 -13.44 -8.37
C THR A 80 -8.08 -13.53 -7.12
N PRO A 81 -8.68 -13.72 -5.93
CA PRO A 81 -7.90 -13.98 -4.71
C PRO A 81 -6.93 -15.14 -4.86
N LYS A 82 -7.30 -16.19 -5.58
CA LYS A 82 -6.46 -17.36 -5.83
C LYS A 82 -5.23 -17.00 -6.67
N ASP A 83 -5.40 -16.19 -7.71
CA ASP A 83 -4.31 -15.74 -8.56
C ASP A 83 -3.27 -14.96 -7.75
N VAL A 84 -3.75 -14.06 -6.90
CA VAL A 84 -2.89 -13.25 -6.03
C VAL A 84 -2.19 -14.11 -4.99
N CYS A 85 -2.90 -15.05 -4.39
CA CYS A 85 -2.37 -15.94 -3.37
C CYS A 85 -1.21 -16.80 -3.88
N ASN A 86 -1.22 -17.14 -5.16
CA ASN A 86 -0.20 -17.97 -5.80
C ASN A 86 0.95 -17.16 -6.42
N ASP A 87 0.95 -15.84 -6.27
CA ASP A 87 1.98 -14.96 -6.85
C ASP A 87 2.63 -14.10 -5.77
N GLU A 88 3.80 -14.51 -5.32
CA GLU A 88 4.54 -13.81 -4.26
C GLU A 88 4.92 -12.39 -4.67
N TYR A 89 5.20 -12.14 -5.94
CA TYR A 89 5.49 -10.78 -6.43
C TYR A 89 4.28 -9.86 -6.28
N LYS A 90 3.09 -10.36 -6.62
CA LYS A 90 1.86 -9.59 -6.45
C LYS A 90 1.57 -9.33 -4.97
N LEU A 91 1.74 -10.34 -4.13
CA LEU A 91 1.55 -10.20 -2.67
C LEU A 91 2.53 -9.18 -2.08
N THR A 92 3.80 -9.25 -2.46
CA THR A 92 4.81 -8.30 -2.00
C THR A 92 4.48 -6.87 -2.45
N THR A 93 4.10 -6.68 -3.71
CA THR A 93 3.70 -5.39 -4.25
C THR A 93 2.49 -4.82 -3.49
N ILE A 94 1.48 -5.66 -3.27
CA ILE A 94 0.28 -5.28 -2.52
C ILE A 94 0.65 -4.84 -1.11
N LEU A 95 1.47 -5.60 -0.41
CA LEU A 95 1.91 -5.26 0.94
C LEU A 95 2.69 -3.96 0.96
N HIS A 96 3.63 -3.78 0.03
CA HIS A 96 4.45 -2.57 -0.10
C HIS A 96 3.58 -1.32 -0.28
N GLU A 97 2.68 -1.34 -1.25
CA GLU A 97 1.81 -0.20 -1.52
C GLU A 97 0.79 0.03 -0.40
N SER A 98 0.34 -1.04 0.24
CA SER A 98 -0.57 -0.94 1.39
C SER A 98 0.10 -0.30 2.60
N ILE A 99 1.40 -0.54 2.81
CA ILE A 99 2.16 0.11 3.89
C ILE A 99 2.24 1.61 3.62
N HIS A 100 2.48 2.04 2.39
CA HIS A 100 2.44 3.45 2.04
C HIS A 100 1.08 4.08 2.36
N ALA A 101 0.00 3.38 2.04
CA ALA A 101 -1.36 3.84 2.34
C ALA A 101 -1.61 3.94 3.84
N ILE A 102 -1.26 2.90 4.60
CA ILE A 102 -1.45 2.84 6.05
C ILE A 102 -0.69 3.97 6.77
N LEU A 103 0.50 4.31 6.28
CA LEU A 103 1.35 5.34 6.89
C LEU A 103 1.10 6.74 6.32
N THR A 104 0.10 6.92 5.46
CA THR A 104 -0.28 8.23 4.93
C THR A 104 -0.67 9.17 6.07
N LYS A 105 -0.12 10.37 6.05
CA LYS A 105 -0.36 11.39 7.07
C LYS A 105 -1.73 12.04 6.88
N ASP A 106 -2.45 12.24 7.97
CA ASP A 106 -3.75 12.89 7.93
C ASP A 106 -3.63 14.42 7.75
N GLU A 107 -4.77 15.06 7.53
CA GLU A 107 -4.84 16.50 7.30
C GLU A 107 -4.35 17.30 8.50
N GLN A 108 -4.67 16.87 9.72
CA GLN A 108 -4.22 17.56 10.94
C GLN A 108 -2.71 17.54 11.07
N TYR A 109 -2.09 16.39 10.82
CA TYR A 109 -0.64 16.25 10.84
C TYR A 109 0.00 17.20 9.80
N CYS A 110 -0.54 17.19 8.58
CA CYS A 110 -0.03 18.03 7.49
C CYS A 110 -0.10 19.52 7.83
N LYS A 111 -1.19 19.98 8.41
CA LYS A 111 -1.34 21.36 8.85
C LYS A 111 -0.36 21.73 9.97
N LYS A 112 -0.24 20.84 10.96
CA LYS A 112 0.65 21.06 12.11
C LYS A 112 2.12 21.18 11.72
N HIS A 113 2.55 20.41 10.73
CA HIS A 113 3.95 20.34 10.28
C HIS A 113 4.23 21.12 8.99
N ASP A 114 3.25 21.87 8.50
CA ASP A 114 3.35 22.70 7.28
C ASP A 114 3.82 21.88 6.06
N ILE A 115 3.22 20.73 5.86
CA ILE A 115 3.46 19.86 4.69
C ILE A 115 2.19 19.74 3.85
N VAL A 116 2.38 19.43 2.56
CA VAL A 116 1.27 19.22 1.62
C VAL A 116 0.69 17.82 1.78
N SER A 117 1.57 16.84 1.85
CA SER A 117 1.21 15.42 2.05
C SER A 117 2.41 14.63 2.54
N GLY A 118 2.17 13.41 3.00
CA GLY A 118 3.26 12.53 3.42
C GLY A 118 2.79 11.11 3.69
N SER A 119 3.74 10.20 3.71
CA SER A 119 3.54 8.81 4.09
C SER A 119 4.82 8.27 4.73
N GLY A 120 4.71 7.82 5.98
CA GLY A 120 5.88 7.38 6.75
C GLY A 120 6.91 8.50 6.89
N MET A 121 8.12 8.26 6.38
CA MET A 121 9.22 9.23 6.42
C MET A 121 9.24 10.17 5.20
N PHE A 122 8.40 9.92 4.21
CA PHE A 122 8.31 10.75 3.01
C PHE A 122 7.36 11.90 3.23
N GLU A 123 7.82 13.12 2.95
CA GLU A 123 7.02 14.34 3.09
C GLU A 123 7.18 15.25 1.89
N ILE A 124 6.08 15.82 1.43
CA ILE A 124 6.04 16.83 0.36
C ILE A 124 5.70 18.17 0.99
N CYS A 125 6.63 19.12 0.87
CA CYS A 125 6.47 20.50 1.31
C CYS A 125 6.25 21.40 0.10
N LYS A 126 5.90 22.68 0.35
CA LYS A 126 5.74 23.67 -0.71
C LYS A 126 7.02 23.90 -1.52
N THR A 127 8.18 23.67 -0.91
CA THR A 127 9.49 23.92 -1.52
C THR A 127 10.18 22.67 -2.06
N GLY A 128 9.58 21.50 -1.90
CA GLY A 128 10.16 20.24 -2.36
C GLY A 128 9.75 19.04 -1.53
N GLU A 129 10.45 17.94 -1.70
CA GLU A 129 10.18 16.70 -0.99
C GLU A 129 11.41 16.20 -0.25
N SER A 130 11.18 15.38 0.79
CA SER A 130 12.24 14.76 1.58
C SER A 130 11.85 13.36 2.02
N GLY A 131 12.85 12.52 2.28
CA GLY A 131 12.67 11.22 2.90
C GLY A 131 12.22 10.11 1.97
N ARG A 132 12.14 10.30 0.66
CA ARG A 132 11.67 9.28 -0.29
C ARG A 132 12.50 7.99 -0.21
N GLY A 133 13.81 8.10 -0.29
CA GLY A 133 14.70 6.93 -0.23
C GLY A 133 14.60 6.20 1.11
N LEU A 134 14.59 6.94 2.20
CA LEU A 134 14.44 6.37 3.55
C LEU A 134 13.07 5.69 3.70
N ASN A 135 12.02 6.27 3.14
CA ASN A 135 10.69 5.70 3.22
C ASN A 135 10.58 4.40 2.41
N GLU A 136 11.16 4.35 1.22
CA GLU A 136 11.21 3.11 0.42
C GLU A 136 12.00 2.03 1.15
N GLY A 137 13.13 2.37 1.75
CA GLY A 137 13.93 1.44 2.56
C GLY A 137 13.17 0.91 3.77
N LEU A 138 12.48 1.78 4.49
CA LEU A 138 11.64 1.40 5.63
C LEU A 138 10.51 0.47 5.20
N THR A 139 9.83 0.80 4.11
CA THR A 139 8.72 -0.01 3.58
C THR A 139 9.20 -1.40 3.18
N ASN A 140 10.32 -1.49 2.48
CA ASN A 140 10.94 -2.77 2.11
C ASN A 140 11.36 -3.58 3.34
N TRP A 141 11.89 -2.93 4.35
CA TRP A 141 12.28 -3.57 5.60
C TRP A 141 11.06 -4.16 6.32
N ILE A 142 9.95 -3.42 6.38
CA ILE A 142 8.69 -3.90 6.98
C ILE A 142 8.17 -5.11 6.20
N CYS A 143 8.20 -5.07 4.86
CA CYS A 143 7.79 -6.20 4.03
C CYS A 143 8.62 -7.45 4.32
N ARG A 144 9.93 -7.30 4.41
CA ARG A 144 10.84 -8.40 4.73
C ARG A 144 10.55 -8.98 6.11
N ASP A 145 10.39 -8.12 7.11
CA ASP A 145 10.14 -8.51 8.49
C ASP A 145 8.79 -9.23 8.63
N ALA A 146 7.82 -8.86 7.80
CA ALA A 146 6.52 -9.54 7.70
C ALA A 146 6.57 -10.84 6.85
N GLY A 147 7.76 -11.23 6.33
CA GLY A 147 7.95 -12.45 5.57
C GLY A 147 7.77 -12.33 4.05
N HIS A 148 7.71 -11.11 3.53
CA HIS A 148 7.50 -10.83 2.10
C HIS A 148 8.58 -9.89 1.55
N TYR A 149 9.30 -10.33 0.53
CA TYR A 149 10.37 -9.53 -0.11
C TYR A 149 10.63 -9.94 -1.56
#